data_85c9ec13510b02ba9ef5710671517720
#
_entry.id   85c9ec13510b02ba9ef5710671517720
#
_cell.length_a   1.000
_cell.length_b   1.000
_cell.length_c   1.000
_cell.angle_alpha   90.00
_cell.angle_beta   90.00
_cell.angle_gamma   90.00
#
_symmetry.space_group_name_H-M   'P 1'
#
loop_
_entity.id
_entity.type
_entity.pdbx_description
1 polymer ?
#
loop_
_entity_poly.entity_id
_entity_poly.type
_entity_poly.pdbx_seq_one_letter_code
_entity_poly.pdbx_strand_id
1 'polypeptide(L)'
;MSLQYDEILKRIVGDIVLSDNVGLSMKMWREKLNIKQVDLAKKLHISPAVLSDYESGRRSSPGTSFVKKYVKALVELDQQKNRLLGKLDAPTSESAILAIGEYDTPVKAKAVVETLKVNILGGEELLEKPIYGYTVLDSIKTILSMSGLDFIKIFGFNSERALVFTKVGLGRSPIVAVRVSQIKPRMVILHGPKQVDPLAIEISKKENIIFGVSTLATESEIISSLSRLNMK
;
A
#
# COMPACT_ATOMS: atom_id res chain seq x y z
N MET A 1 -13.61 7.03 7.39
CA MET A 1 -12.23 6.72 7.84
C MET A 1 -11.39 6.59 6.58
N SER A 2 -10.18 7.14 6.49
CA SER A 2 -9.37 7.02 5.27
C SER A 2 -8.84 5.59 5.14
N LEU A 3 -8.73 5.07 3.91
CA LEU A 3 -8.13 3.75 3.60
C LEU A 3 -6.76 3.55 4.25
N GLN A 4 -5.96 4.61 4.31
CA GLN A 4 -4.67 4.64 4.99
C GLN A 4 -4.76 4.30 6.49
N TYR A 5 -5.85 4.66 7.14
CA TYR A 5 -6.09 4.37 8.55
C TYR A 5 -6.33 2.88 8.79
N ASP A 6 -7.08 2.22 7.93
CA ASP A 6 -7.39 0.80 8.06
C ASP A 6 -6.15 -0.07 7.82
N GLU A 7 -5.29 0.30 6.87
CA GLU A 7 -4.02 -0.40 6.62
C GLU A 7 -3.06 -0.29 7.80
N ILE A 8 -2.94 0.88 8.42
CA ILE A 8 -2.14 1.08 9.62
C ILE A 8 -2.66 0.20 10.77
N LEU A 9 -3.99 0.18 10.97
CA LEU A 9 -4.61 -0.68 11.98
C LEU A 9 -4.31 -2.16 11.75
N LYS A 10 -4.50 -2.64 10.52
CA LYS A 10 -4.22 -4.04 10.13
C LYS A 10 -2.77 -4.41 10.41
N ARG A 11 -1.82 -3.55 10.04
CA ARG A 11 -0.40 -3.75 10.26
C ARG A 11 -0.06 -3.86 11.74
N ILE A 12 -0.50 -2.90 12.58
CA ILE A 12 -0.22 -2.92 14.01
C ILE A 12 -0.86 -4.14 14.68
N VAL A 13 -2.10 -4.49 14.31
CA VAL A 13 -2.77 -5.69 14.82
C VAL A 13 -2.01 -6.95 14.42
N GLY A 14 -1.56 -7.04 13.17
CA GLY A 14 -0.77 -8.17 12.68
C GLY A 14 0.54 -8.33 13.46
N ASP A 15 1.31 -7.26 13.62
CA ASP A 15 2.57 -7.25 14.37
C ASP A 15 2.37 -7.69 15.84
N ILE A 16 1.28 -7.26 16.47
CA ILE A 16 0.99 -7.62 17.86
C ILE A 16 0.54 -9.09 17.97
N VAL A 17 -0.40 -9.52 17.13
CA VAL A 17 -1.03 -10.85 17.24
C VAL A 17 -0.07 -11.97 16.80
N LEU A 18 0.79 -11.71 15.82
CA LEU A 18 1.76 -12.67 15.31
C LEU A 18 3.08 -12.69 16.09
N SER A 19 3.24 -11.80 17.09
CA SER A 19 4.43 -11.76 17.95
C SER A 19 4.45 -12.91 18.94
N ASP A 20 5.61 -13.53 19.15
CA ASP A 20 5.84 -14.52 20.21
C ASP A 20 5.60 -13.92 21.62
N ASN A 21 5.77 -12.61 21.74
CA ASN A 21 5.49 -11.87 22.98
C ASN A 21 4.54 -10.71 22.73
N VAL A 22 3.24 -11.02 22.77
CA VAL A 22 2.16 -10.06 22.49
C VAL A 22 2.25 -8.81 23.38
N GLY A 23 2.53 -8.99 24.69
CA GLY A 23 2.63 -7.89 25.65
C GLY A 23 3.78 -6.93 25.31
N LEU A 24 4.96 -7.48 25.03
CA LEU A 24 6.11 -6.68 24.61
C LEU A 24 5.85 -5.94 23.30
N SER A 25 5.24 -6.59 22.33
CA SER A 25 4.88 -5.96 21.06
C SER A 25 3.89 -4.81 21.25
N MET A 26 2.88 -4.98 22.12
CA MET A 26 1.97 -3.90 22.49
C MET A 26 2.74 -2.70 23.10
N LYS A 27 3.62 -2.96 24.08
CA LYS A 27 4.45 -1.94 24.69
C LYS A 27 5.32 -1.20 23.67
N MET A 28 6.01 -1.93 22.80
CA MET A 28 6.86 -1.36 21.76
C MET A 28 6.09 -0.41 20.83
N TRP A 29 4.88 -0.79 20.41
CA TRP A 29 4.05 0.08 19.58
C TRP A 29 3.63 1.35 20.32
N ARG A 30 3.25 1.26 21.60
CA ARG A 30 2.92 2.44 22.40
C ARG A 30 4.11 3.40 22.54
N GLU A 31 5.29 2.85 22.86
CA GLU A 31 6.52 3.64 23.01
C GLU A 31 6.98 4.24 21.69
N LYS A 32 6.92 3.51 20.60
CA LYS A 32 7.21 4.00 19.24
C LYS A 32 6.34 5.21 18.86
N LEU A 33 5.11 5.24 19.30
CA LEU A 33 4.19 6.36 19.10
C LEU A 33 4.31 7.44 20.17
N ASN A 34 5.25 7.31 21.10
CA ASN A 34 5.46 8.24 22.20
C ASN A 34 4.18 8.51 23.01
N ILE A 35 3.38 7.46 23.24
CA ILE A 35 2.14 7.52 24.02
C ILE A 35 2.42 7.07 25.44
N LYS A 36 2.06 7.93 26.41
CA LYS A 36 2.19 7.58 27.84
C LYS A 36 1.21 6.47 28.22
N GLN A 37 1.67 5.51 29.02
CA GLN A 37 0.84 4.40 29.51
C GLN A 37 -0.45 4.88 30.20
N VAL A 38 -0.36 5.96 30.97
CA VAL A 38 -1.51 6.57 31.69
C VAL A 38 -2.57 7.09 30.69
N ASP A 39 -2.14 7.74 29.60
CA ASP A 39 -3.07 8.28 28.60
C ASP A 39 -3.81 7.16 27.86
N LEU A 40 -3.07 6.09 27.51
CA LEU A 40 -3.66 4.94 26.85
C LEU A 40 -4.60 4.17 27.78
N ALA A 41 -4.22 3.96 29.03
CA ALA A 41 -5.07 3.31 30.03
C ALA A 41 -6.38 4.08 30.24
N LYS A 42 -6.30 5.41 30.33
CA LYS A 42 -7.48 6.29 30.40
C LYS A 42 -8.38 6.13 29.16
N LYS A 43 -7.80 6.11 27.97
CA LYS A 43 -8.54 5.94 26.71
C LYS A 43 -9.22 4.57 26.60
N LEU A 44 -8.60 3.53 27.18
CA LEU A 44 -9.12 2.17 27.24
C LEU A 44 -10.13 1.94 28.39
N HIS A 45 -10.34 2.93 29.27
CA HIS A 45 -11.14 2.81 30.50
C HIS A 45 -10.68 1.70 31.44
N ILE A 46 -9.35 1.54 31.59
CA ILE A 46 -8.71 0.59 32.53
C ILE A 46 -7.69 1.32 33.39
N SER A 47 -7.26 0.68 34.49
CA SER A 47 -6.18 1.24 35.31
C SER A 47 -4.82 1.08 34.62
N PRO A 48 -3.84 1.99 34.85
CA PRO A 48 -2.47 1.83 34.38
C PRO A 48 -1.82 0.50 34.79
N ALA A 49 -2.16 -0.01 36.01
CA ALA A 49 -1.66 -1.29 36.48
C ALA A 49 -2.14 -2.46 35.60
N VAL A 50 -3.42 -2.47 35.23
CA VAL A 50 -3.96 -3.49 34.31
C VAL A 50 -3.27 -3.42 32.93
N LEU A 51 -3.03 -2.22 32.40
CA LEU A 51 -2.31 -2.06 31.14
C LEU A 51 -0.85 -2.55 31.25
N SER A 52 -0.19 -2.21 32.38
CA SER A 52 1.16 -2.70 32.66
C SER A 52 1.23 -4.22 32.73
N ASP A 53 0.20 -4.90 33.29
CA ASP A 53 0.15 -6.36 33.35
C ASP A 53 0.07 -6.99 31.95
N TYR A 54 -0.67 -6.38 31.02
CA TYR A 54 -0.67 -6.83 29.62
C TYR A 54 0.68 -6.60 28.94
N GLU A 55 1.22 -5.38 29.07
CA GLU A 55 2.47 -5.00 28.39
C GLU A 55 3.72 -5.73 28.94
N SER A 56 3.68 -6.15 30.20
CA SER A 56 4.77 -6.94 30.81
C SER A 56 4.63 -8.46 30.60
N GLY A 57 3.54 -8.91 29.98
CA GLY A 57 3.28 -10.35 29.80
C GLY A 57 2.75 -11.07 31.05
N ARG A 58 2.53 -10.39 32.18
CA ARG A 58 1.89 -10.99 33.35
C ARG A 58 0.48 -11.49 33.06
N ARG A 59 -0.21 -10.84 32.11
CA ARG A 59 -1.40 -11.35 31.44
C ARG A 59 -1.01 -11.80 30.06
N SER A 60 -0.76 -13.09 29.93
CA SER A 60 -0.10 -13.68 28.74
C SER A 60 -0.93 -13.72 27.48
N SER A 61 -2.27 -13.58 27.54
CA SER A 61 -3.14 -13.74 26.39
C SER A 61 -4.26 -12.70 26.36
N PRO A 62 -3.99 -11.49 25.86
CA PRO A 62 -5.05 -10.54 25.60
C PRO A 62 -5.94 -11.07 24.47
N GLY A 63 -7.24 -11.19 24.72
CA GLY A 63 -8.19 -11.59 23.69
C GLY A 63 -8.20 -10.61 22.51
N THR A 64 -8.56 -11.08 21.33
CA THR A 64 -8.60 -10.28 20.08
C THR A 64 -9.42 -8.99 20.22
N SER A 65 -10.52 -9.04 20.98
CA SER A 65 -11.33 -7.86 21.32
C SER A 65 -10.54 -6.77 22.04
N PHE A 66 -9.66 -7.16 22.96
CA PHE A 66 -8.81 -6.23 23.69
C PHE A 66 -7.73 -5.64 22.77
N VAL A 67 -7.05 -6.48 22.00
CA VAL A 67 -6.03 -6.03 21.02
C VAL A 67 -6.64 -5.03 20.03
N LYS A 68 -7.83 -5.30 19.51
CA LYS A 68 -8.55 -4.39 18.61
C LYS A 68 -8.83 -3.03 19.26
N LYS A 69 -9.30 -3.02 20.52
CA LYS A 69 -9.54 -1.77 21.28
C LYS A 69 -8.23 -1.03 21.57
N TYR A 70 -7.19 -1.76 21.92
CA TYR A 70 -5.86 -1.21 22.20
C TYR A 70 -5.29 -0.49 20.97
N VAL A 71 -5.27 -1.15 19.81
CA VAL A 71 -4.73 -0.57 18.58
C VAL A 71 -5.53 0.64 18.12
N LYS A 72 -6.87 0.58 18.20
CA LYS A 72 -7.71 1.74 17.90
C LYS A 72 -7.39 2.93 18.79
N ALA A 73 -7.27 2.70 20.10
CA ALA A 73 -6.93 3.75 21.07
C ALA A 73 -5.54 4.35 20.81
N LEU A 74 -4.54 3.52 20.45
CA LEU A 74 -3.21 3.98 20.07
C LEU A 74 -3.27 4.94 18.88
N VAL A 75 -3.93 4.53 17.81
CA VAL A 75 -4.00 5.30 16.58
C VAL A 75 -4.79 6.61 16.79
N GLU A 76 -5.89 6.57 17.52
CA GLU A 76 -6.65 7.78 17.87
C GLU A 76 -5.83 8.78 18.72
N LEU A 77 -5.05 8.29 19.69
CA LEU A 77 -4.17 9.15 20.49
C LEU A 77 -3.02 9.72 19.67
N ASP A 78 -2.44 8.94 18.76
CA ASP A 78 -1.40 9.43 17.85
C ASP A 78 -1.93 10.53 16.94
N GLN A 79 -3.12 10.37 16.39
CA GLN A 79 -3.76 11.39 15.56
C GLN A 79 -3.99 12.70 16.31
N GLN A 80 -4.35 12.61 17.59
CA GLN A 80 -4.63 13.79 18.42
C GLN A 80 -3.37 14.54 18.87
N LYS A 81 -2.28 13.82 19.16
CA LYS A 81 -1.10 14.38 19.80
C LYS A 81 0.13 14.46 18.89
N ASN A 82 0.54 13.34 18.33
CA ASN A 82 1.88 13.18 17.76
C ASN A 82 1.90 13.08 16.25
N ARG A 83 0.85 12.54 15.62
CA ARG A 83 0.75 12.24 14.18
C ARG A 83 1.97 11.49 13.63
N LEU A 84 2.59 10.64 14.47
CA LEU A 84 3.79 9.87 14.10
C LEU A 84 3.46 8.77 13.08
N LEU A 85 2.27 8.14 13.18
CA LEU A 85 1.83 7.14 12.21
C LEU A 85 1.74 7.74 10.80
N GLY A 86 1.21 8.94 10.66
CA GLY A 86 1.19 9.64 9.39
C GLY A 86 2.57 9.96 8.82
N LYS A 87 3.59 10.07 9.70
CA LYS A 87 4.99 10.25 9.27
C LYS A 87 5.69 8.92 8.97
N LEU A 88 5.29 7.83 9.63
CA LEU A 88 5.87 6.50 9.40
C LEU A 88 5.39 5.87 8.09
N ASP A 89 4.17 6.20 7.67
CA ASP A 89 3.55 5.70 6.43
C ASP A 89 3.38 6.78 5.36
N ALA A 90 3.63 8.07 5.70
CA ALA A 90 3.75 9.07 4.65
C ALA A 90 4.90 8.60 3.74
N PRO A 91 4.66 8.44 2.43
CA PRO A 91 5.77 8.32 1.53
C PRO A 91 6.66 9.52 1.83
N THR A 92 7.87 9.27 2.33
CA THR A 92 8.86 10.34 2.47
C THR A 92 8.90 11.05 1.12
N SER A 93 9.22 12.34 1.09
CA SER A 93 9.41 13.05 -0.20
C SER A 93 10.40 12.32 -1.13
N GLU A 94 11.12 11.34 -0.59
CA GLU A 94 12.07 10.45 -1.24
C GLU A 94 11.48 9.09 -1.64
N SER A 95 10.29 8.69 -1.16
CA SER A 95 9.70 7.38 -1.50
C SER A 95 9.37 7.28 -2.99
N ALA A 96 9.83 6.20 -3.63
CA ALA A 96 9.46 5.87 -5.00
C ALA A 96 8.01 5.37 -5.09
N ILE A 97 7.47 4.75 -4.03
CA ILE A 97 6.09 4.30 -3.96
C ILE A 97 5.23 5.46 -3.45
N LEU A 98 4.35 5.97 -4.31
CA LEU A 98 3.43 7.06 -3.99
C LEU A 98 2.16 6.55 -3.30
N ALA A 99 1.69 5.37 -3.69
CA ALA A 99 0.58 4.67 -3.05
C ALA A 99 0.65 3.17 -3.34
N ILE A 100 0.19 2.38 -2.40
CA ILE A 100 -0.02 0.95 -2.55
C ILE A 100 -1.33 0.58 -1.83
N GLY A 101 -2.14 -0.26 -2.44
CA GLY A 101 -3.40 -0.71 -1.85
C GLY A 101 -3.79 -2.09 -2.35
N GLU A 102 -4.51 -2.81 -1.50
CA GLU A 102 -5.13 -4.09 -1.81
C GLU A 102 -6.65 -3.91 -1.86
N TYR A 103 -7.31 -4.62 -2.76
CA TYR A 103 -8.76 -4.63 -2.84
C TYR A 103 -9.34 -5.73 -1.95
N ASP A 104 -10.34 -5.41 -1.13
CA ASP A 104 -11.04 -6.41 -0.28
C ASP A 104 -11.71 -7.48 -1.13
N THR A 105 -12.20 -7.08 -2.32
CA THR A 105 -12.72 -7.96 -3.35
C THR A 105 -12.02 -7.64 -4.67
N PRO A 106 -11.49 -8.63 -5.40
CA PRO A 106 -10.81 -8.35 -6.66
C PRO A 106 -11.74 -7.68 -7.66
N VAL A 107 -11.21 -6.68 -8.37
CA VAL A 107 -11.94 -5.98 -9.42
C VAL A 107 -11.49 -6.46 -10.80
N LYS A 108 -12.35 -6.40 -11.81
CA LYS A 108 -11.92 -6.70 -13.19
C LYS A 108 -10.93 -5.66 -13.68
N ALA A 109 -9.93 -6.08 -14.46
CA ALA A 109 -8.97 -5.17 -15.07
C ALA A 109 -9.64 -4.07 -15.90
N LYS A 110 -10.75 -4.39 -16.56
CA LYS A 110 -11.60 -3.44 -17.27
C LYS A 110 -12.04 -2.25 -16.40
N ALA A 111 -12.43 -2.50 -15.15
CA ALA A 111 -12.84 -1.44 -14.24
C ALA A 111 -11.68 -0.48 -13.90
N VAL A 112 -10.44 -0.99 -13.78
CA VAL A 112 -9.25 -0.16 -13.58
C VAL A 112 -8.99 0.70 -14.83
N VAL A 113 -9.08 0.11 -16.03
CA VAL A 113 -8.90 0.81 -17.32
C VAL A 113 -9.90 1.95 -17.46
N GLU A 114 -11.19 1.70 -17.21
CA GLU A 114 -12.26 2.70 -17.28
C GLU A 114 -12.05 3.82 -16.23
N THR A 115 -11.73 3.44 -15.00
CA THR A 115 -11.53 4.39 -13.89
C THR A 115 -10.34 5.32 -14.13
N LEU A 116 -9.25 4.81 -14.68
CA LEU A 116 -8.05 5.58 -14.98
C LEU A 116 -8.05 6.19 -16.41
N LYS A 117 -9.12 6.00 -17.17
CA LYS A 117 -9.26 6.46 -18.57
C LYS A 117 -8.04 6.07 -19.40
N VAL A 118 -7.72 4.77 -19.39
CA VAL A 118 -6.51 4.25 -20.04
C VAL A 118 -6.72 4.05 -21.53
N ASN A 119 -5.84 4.62 -22.33
CA ASN A 119 -5.66 4.24 -23.71
C ASN A 119 -4.82 2.96 -23.77
N ILE A 120 -5.45 1.84 -24.13
CA ILE A 120 -4.81 0.51 -24.15
C ILE A 120 -3.89 0.43 -25.36
N LEU A 121 -2.69 -0.14 -25.17
CA LEU A 121 -1.67 -0.39 -26.19
C LEU A 121 -1.38 -1.88 -26.39
N GLY A 122 -1.91 -2.73 -25.49
CA GLY A 122 -1.79 -4.19 -25.57
C GLY A 122 -2.46 -4.89 -24.39
N GLY A 123 -2.76 -6.19 -24.56
CA GLY A 123 -3.36 -7.03 -23.52
C GLY A 123 -4.87 -6.87 -23.36
N GLU A 124 -5.60 -6.45 -24.38
CA GLU A 124 -7.07 -6.27 -24.33
C GLU A 124 -7.80 -7.57 -23.99
N GLU A 125 -7.28 -8.71 -24.38
CA GLU A 125 -7.81 -10.05 -24.06
C GLU A 125 -7.78 -10.38 -22.57
N LEU A 126 -7.04 -9.61 -21.76
CA LEU A 126 -6.90 -9.81 -20.32
C LEU A 126 -7.85 -8.93 -19.49
N LEU A 127 -8.71 -8.13 -20.10
CA LEU A 127 -9.55 -7.13 -19.40
C LEU A 127 -10.56 -7.75 -18.42
N GLU A 128 -10.95 -9.00 -18.61
CA GLU A 128 -11.85 -9.73 -17.70
C GLU A 128 -11.11 -10.38 -16.52
N LYS A 129 -9.76 -10.35 -16.50
CA LYS A 129 -8.96 -10.93 -15.42
C LYS A 129 -9.06 -10.08 -14.15
N PRO A 130 -8.96 -10.74 -12.97
CA PRO A 130 -9.01 -10.03 -11.69
C PRO A 130 -7.74 -9.23 -11.42
N ILE A 131 -7.92 -8.10 -10.74
CA ILE A 131 -6.88 -7.25 -10.14
C ILE A 131 -7.14 -7.22 -8.64
N TYR A 132 -6.15 -7.59 -7.84
CA TYR A 132 -6.26 -7.69 -6.38
C TYR A 132 -5.76 -6.44 -5.65
N GLY A 133 -5.10 -5.54 -6.36
CA GLY A 133 -4.57 -4.32 -5.77
C GLY A 133 -3.85 -3.43 -6.79
N TYR A 134 -3.27 -2.37 -6.29
CA TYR A 134 -2.53 -1.42 -7.12
C TYR A 134 -1.29 -0.89 -6.42
N THR A 135 -0.33 -0.42 -7.22
CA THR A 135 0.82 0.36 -6.74
C THR A 135 1.07 1.52 -7.69
N VAL A 136 1.14 2.72 -7.16
CA VAL A 136 1.48 3.94 -7.90
C VAL A 136 2.92 4.33 -7.58
N LEU A 137 3.72 4.52 -8.60
CA LEU A 137 5.18 4.70 -8.52
C LEU A 137 5.61 5.98 -9.23
N ASP A 138 6.51 6.74 -8.60
CA ASP A 138 7.30 7.76 -9.30
C ASP A 138 8.41 7.05 -10.08
N SER A 139 8.32 7.06 -11.41
CA SER A 139 9.25 6.34 -12.27
C SER A 139 10.71 6.77 -12.09
N ILE A 140 10.94 8.07 -11.92
CA ILE A 140 12.29 8.62 -11.76
C ILE A 140 12.88 8.17 -10.43
N LYS A 141 12.12 8.32 -9.35
CA LYS A 141 12.56 7.88 -8.01
C LYS A 141 12.75 6.37 -7.95
N THR A 142 11.89 5.58 -8.60
CA THR A 142 12.05 4.14 -8.68
C THR A 142 13.41 3.75 -9.27
N ILE A 143 13.81 4.39 -10.38
CA ILE A 143 15.11 4.14 -11.02
C ILE A 143 16.28 4.55 -10.12
N LEU A 144 16.16 5.66 -9.40
CA LEU A 144 17.26 6.22 -8.62
C LEU A 144 17.45 5.55 -7.25
N SER A 145 16.37 5.05 -6.62
CA SER A 145 16.39 4.62 -5.23
C SER A 145 16.10 3.14 -4.98
N MET A 146 15.49 2.42 -5.94
CA MET A 146 15.12 1.02 -5.74
C MET A 146 16.17 0.07 -6.33
N SER A 147 16.66 -0.85 -5.50
CA SER A 147 17.44 -2.00 -5.97
C SER A 147 16.53 -3.07 -6.58
N GLY A 148 17.11 -4.07 -7.28
CA GLY A 148 16.34 -5.20 -7.81
C GLY A 148 15.55 -5.97 -6.74
N LEU A 149 16.08 -6.07 -5.52
CA LEU A 149 15.39 -6.69 -4.38
C LEU A 149 14.26 -5.82 -3.85
N ASP A 150 14.44 -4.50 -3.84
CA ASP A 150 13.38 -3.57 -3.42
C ASP A 150 12.20 -3.56 -4.41
N PHE A 151 12.47 -3.88 -5.67
CA PHE A 151 11.42 -3.95 -6.70
C PHE A 151 10.34 -5.00 -6.38
N ILE A 152 10.65 -6.03 -5.58
CA ILE A 152 9.66 -7.00 -5.10
C ILE A 152 8.60 -6.34 -4.21
N LYS A 153 8.96 -5.30 -3.47
CA LYS A 153 8.05 -4.58 -2.55
C LYS A 153 6.88 -3.91 -3.27
N ILE A 154 7.03 -3.58 -4.56
CA ILE A 154 5.96 -2.94 -5.36
C ILE A 154 4.77 -3.87 -5.61
N PHE A 155 4.95 -5.18 -5.45
CA PHE A 155 3.90 -6.17 -5.69
C PHE A 155 2.95 -6.36 -4.49
N GLY A 156 3.26 -5.81 -3.30
CA GLY A 156 2.42 -5.99 -2.12
C GLY A 156 2.22 -7.47 -1.79
N PHE A 157 0.96 -7.87 -1.58
CA PHE A 157 0.61 -9.26 -1.26
C PHE A 157 0.35 -10.13 -2.50
N ASN A 158 0.10 -9.53 -3.67
CA ASN A 158 -0.27 -10.26 -4.87
C ASN A 158 0.27 -9.57 -6.13
N SER A 159 0.89 -10.35 -7.03
CA SER A 159 1.39 -9.86 -8.30
C SER A 159 0.29 -9.53 -9.31
N GLU A 160 -0.90 -10.12 -9.17
CA GLU A 160 -2.08 -9.84 -10.01
C GLU A 160 -2.66 -8.45 -9.72
N ARG A 161 -1.87 -7.42 -9.97
CA ARG A 161 -2.18 -6.03 -9.62
C ARG A 161 -1.89 -5.05 -10.75
N ALA A 162 -2.37 -3.82 -10.59
CA ALA A 162 -2.05 -2.72 -11.47
C ALA A 162 -0.82 -1.95 -10.95
N LEU A 163 0.27 -1.90 -11.73
CA LEU A 163 1.38 -0.99 -11.51
C LEU A 163 1.17 0.27 -12.34
N VAL A 164 1.13 1.42 -11.71
CA VAL A 164 1.00 2.71 -12.38
C VAL A 164 2.30 3.50 -12.18
N PHE A 165 3.00 3.76 -13.26
CA PHE A 165 4.22 4.56 -13.26
C PHE A 165 3.92 5.99 -13.68
N THR A 166 4.21 6.94 -12.80
CA THR A 166 4.06 8.37 -13.06
C THR A 166 5.38 9.00 -13.49
N LYS A 167 5.33 10.22 -14.01
CA LYS A 167 6.50 10.99 -14.51
C LYS A 167 7.31 10.23 -15.56
N VAL A 168 6.59 9.49 -16.40
CA VAL A 168 7.20 8.68 -17.46
C VAL A 168 7.47 9.53 -18.69
N GLY A 169 8.67 9.39 -19.26
CA GLY A 169 9.01 10.02 -20.55
C GLY A 169 8.49 9.22 -21.74
N LEU A 170 9.10 8.08 -22.05
CA LEU A 170 8.76 7.22 -23.21
C LEU A 170 8.26 5.82 -22.82
N GLY A 171 8.27 5.46 -21.53
CA GLY A 171 7.76 4.18 -21.03
C GLY A 171 8.71 2.98 -21.16
N ARG A 172 9.92 3.15 -21.71
CA ARG A 172 10.88 2.05 -21.86
C ARG A 172 11.37 1.52 -20.50
N SER A 173 11.79 2.41 -19.60
CA SER A 173 12.37 2.00 -18.31
C SER A 173 11.40 1.20 -17.43
N PRO A 174 10.13 1.61 -17.23
CA PRO A 174 9.16 0.82 -16.47
C PRO A 174 8.97 -0.60 -17.02
N ILE A 175 8.83 -0.73 -18.34
CA ILE A 175 8.55 -2.03 -18.94
C ILE A 175 9.78 -2.94 -18.95
N VAL A 176 10.99 -2.39 -19.09
CA VAL A 176 12.24 -3.16 -18.97
C VAL A 176 12.41 -3.65 -17.54
N ALA A 177 12.11 -2.83 -16.52
CA ALA A 177 12.15 -3.27 -15.12
C ALA A 177 11.18 -4.43 -14.88
N VAL A 178 9.96 -4.37 -15.43
CA VAL A 178 9.01 -5.48 -15.38
C VAL A 178 9.55 -6.72 -16.13
N ARG A 179 10.17 -6.54 -17.29
CA ARG A 179 10.73 -7.66 -18.07
C ARG A 179 11.82 -8.43 -17.33
N VAL A 180 12.70 -7.75 -16.62
CA VAL A 180 13.79 -8.40 -15.87
C VAL A 180 13.34 -8.94 -14.51
N SER A 181 12.18 -8.51 -14.01
CA SER A 181 11.61 -9.03 -12.77
C SER A 181 11.16 -10.48 -12.94
N GLN A 182 11.36 -11.29 -11.91
CA GLN A 182 10.83 -12.67 -11.87
C GLN A 182 9.30 -12.70 -11.70
N ILE A 183 8.74 -11.68 -11.06
CA ILE A 183 7.31 -11.53 -10.82
C ILE A 183 6.75 -10.54 -11.84
N LYS A 184 5.63 -10.90 -12.48
CA LYS A 184 4.97 -10.05 -13.49
C LYS A 184 3.67 -9.48 -12.94
N PRO A 185 3.41 -8.17 -13.11
CA PRO A 185 2.11 -7.61 -12.80
C PRO A 185 1.08 -8.03 -13.84
N ARG A 186 -0.20 -7.98 -13.49
CA ARG A 186 -1.27 -8.16 -14.48
C ARG A 186 -1.37 -6.96 -15.44
N MET A 187 -1.06 -5.78 -14.94
CA MET A 187 -1.26 -4.53 -15.66
C MET A 187 -0.14 -3.54 -15.38
N VAL A 188 0.33 -2.85 -16.41
CA VAL A 188 1.24 -1.70 -16.34
C VAL A 188 0.59 -0.51 -17.04
N ILE A 189 0.41 0.56 -16.29
CA ILE A 189 -0.15 1.82 -16.78
C ILE A 189 0.90 2.91 -16.66
N LEU A 190 1.09 3.66 -17.73
CA LEU A 190 1.97 4.82 -17.75
C LEU A 190 1.15 6.10 -17.57
N HIS A 191 1.71 7.07 -16.85
CA HIS A 191 1.16 8.42 -16.75
C HIS A 191 2.25 9.44 -17.09
N GLY A 192 1.92 10.38 -17.95
CA GLY A 192 2.79 11.47 -18.37
C GLY A 192 3.39 11.38 -19.78
N PRO A 193 3.59 10.19 -20.41
CA PRO A 193 4.20 10.17 -21.72
C PRO A 193 3.25 10.73 -22.80
N LYS A 194 3.79 11.60 -23.65
CA LYS A 194 3.09 12.07 -24.86
C LYS A 194 3.13 11.03 -25.97
N GLN A 195 4.16 10.19 -25.98
CA GLN A 195 4.36 9.12 -26.93
C GLN A 195 5.01 7.93 -26.22
N VAL A 196 4.62 6.72 -26.55
CA VAL A 196 5.18 5.49 -25.98
C VAL A 196 6.14 4.87 -26.97
N ASP A 197 7.28 4.43 -26.47
CA ASP A 197 8.31 3.74 -27.25
C ASP A 197 7.74 2.42 -27.82
N PRO A 198 7.86 2.17 -29.15
CA PRO A 198 7.40 0.93 -29.78
C PRO A 198 7.96 -0.34 -29.11
N LEU A 199 9.22 -0.30 -28.65
CA LEU A 199 9.83 -1.42 -27.95
C LEU A 199 9.10 -1.73 -26.63
N ALA A 200 8.60 -0.70 -25.92
CA ALA A 200 7.83 -0.92 -24.70
C ALA A 200 6.52 -1.68 -25.00
N ILE A 201 5.86 -1.37 -26.11
CA ILE A 201 4.65 -2.07 -26.55
C ILE A 201 4.96 -3.52 -26.93
N GLU A 202 6.04 -3.77 -27.66
CA GLU A 202 6.45 -5.13 -28.01
C GLU A 202 6.79 -5.98 -26.78
N ILE A 203 7.51 -5.41 -25.81
CA ILE A 203 7.84 -6.10 -24.56
C ILE A 203 6.56 -6.44 -23.80
N SER A 204 5.61 -5.51 -23.67
CA SER A 204 4.37 -5.75 -22.93
C SER A 204 3.56 -6.92 -23.51
N LYS A 205 3.52 -7.03 -24.84
CA LYS A 205 2.88 -8.16 -25.53
C LYS A 205 3.58 -9.49 -25.22
N LYS A 206 4.92 -9.51 -25.24
CA LYS A 206 5.70 -10.71 -24.91
C LYS A 206 5.53 -11.15 -23.43
N GLU A 207 5.35 -10.20 -22.52
CA GLU A 207 5.12 -10.49 -21.09
C GLU A 207 3.65 -10.83 -20.78
N ASN A 208 2.74 -10.74 -21.76
CA ASN A 208 1.32 -11.04 -21.60
C ASN A 208 0.67 -10.22 -20.48
N ILE A 209 0.86 -8.90 -20.50
CA ILE A 209 0.33 -7.94 -19.54
C ILE A 209 -0.55 -6.90 -20.23
N ILE A 210 -1.52 -6.37 -19.51
CA ILE A 210 -2.28 -5.20 -19.96
C ILE A 210 -1.36 -3.98 -19.89
N PHE A 211 -1.23 -3.26 -21.00
CA PHE A 211 -0.35 -2.10 -21.09
C PHE A 211 -1.07 -0.91 -21.71
N GLY A 212 -0.93 0.27 -21.11
CA GLY A 212 -1.58 1.47 -21.63
C GLY A 212 -1.13 2.75 -20.94
N VAL A 213 -1.75 3.86 -21.34
CA VAL A 213 -1.46 5.21 -20.85
C VAL A 213 -2.72 5.81 -20.24
N SER A 214 -2.65 6.24 -19.00
CA SER A 214 -3.73 6.99 -18.35
C SER A 214 -3.76 8.43 -18.85
N THR A 215 -4.97 8.92 -19.13
CA THR A 215 -5.22 10.31 -19.51
C THR A 215 -5.67 11.20 -18.35
N LEU A 216 -5.67 10.72 -17.12
CA LEU A 216 -5.95 11.55 -15.95
C LEU A 216 -4.89 12.64 -15.80
N ALA A 217 -5.27 13.79 -15.25
CA ALA A 217 -4.40 14.96 -15.24
C ALA A 217 -3.30 14.89 -14.17
N THR A 218 -3.60 14.29 -13.01
CA THR A 218 -2.71 14.34 -11.84
C THR A 218 -2.50 12.98 -11.17
N GLU A 219 -1.37 12.84 -10.48
CA GLU A 219 -1.06 11.68 -9.63
C GLU A 219 -2.10 11.50 -8.52
N SER A 220 -2.59 12.60 -7.95
CA SER A 220 -3.61 12.57 -6.90
C SER A 220 -4.96 12.03 -7.40
N GLU A 221 -5.33 12.35 -8.64
CA GLU A 221 -6.54 11.78 -9.27
C GLU A 221 -6.37 10.27 -9.51
N ILE A 222 -5.21 9.82 -9.95
CA ILE A 222 -4.91 8.40 -10.13
C ILE A 222 -5.07 7.65 -8.80
N ILE A 223 -4.40 8.13 -7.75
CA ILE A 223 -4.43 7.49 -6.43
C ILE A 223 -5.86 7.45 -5.87
N SER A 224 -6.57 8.59 -5.91
CA SER A 224 -7.95 8.65 -5.40
C SER A 224 -8.93 7.80 -6.20
N SER A 225 -8.72 7.67 -7.51
CA SER A 225 -9.56 6.85 -8.39
C SER A 225 -9.37 5.36 -8.12
N LEU A 226 -8.13 4.91 -7.95
CA LEU A 226 -7.82 3.53 -7.60
C LEU A 226 -8.35 3.13 -6.21
N SER A 227 -8.19 4.02 -5.22
CA SER A 227 -8.67 3.74 -3.88
C SER A 227 -10.20 3.64 -3.77
N ARG A 228 -10.95 4.36 -4.64
CA ARG A 228 -12.42 4.28 -4.68
C ARG A 228 -12.95 2.96 -5.24
N LEU A 229 -12.17 2.21 -6.02
CA LEU A 229 -12.58 0.91 -6.52
C LEU A 229 -12.79 -0.12 -5.41
N ASN A 230 -12.22 0.11 -4.23
CA ASN A 230 -12.43 -0.74 -3.05
C ASN A 230 -13.76 -0.47 -2.34
N MET A 231 -14.51 0.56 -2.74
CA MET A 231 -15.74 1.01 -2.06
C MET A 231 -17.02 0.62 -2.81
N LYS A 232 -16.88 -0.14 -3.90
CA LYS A 232 -17.99 -0.69 -4.69
C LYS A 232 -18.08 -2.19 -4.45
#